data_a4ab5a2f0f503e7ab09d0990cc5a0f5a
#
_entry.id   a4ab5a2f0f503e7ab09d0990cc5a0f5a
#
_cell.length_a   1.000
_cell.length_b   1.000
_cell.length_c   1.000
_cell.angle_alpha   90.00
_cell.angle_beta   90.00
_cell.angle_gamma   90.00
#
_symmetry.space_group_name_H-M   'P 1'
#
loop_
_entity.id
_entity.type
_entity.pdbx_description
1 polymer ?
#
loop_
_entity_poly.entity_id
_entity_poly.type
_entity_poly.pdbx_seq_one_letter_code
_entity_poly.pdbx_strand_id
1 'polypeptide(L)'
;MKYVIFRDDGIGDLIISTPLIRLLKKYDKDAHITLVCGNRNYLYASLYKKEGLLDNIILKSENLNIFKKIKFIFLIRSFRPDYTFILNSKNINFLYAKLSGSLKNFGFLTLNTAKNGKIKYRPIKYIKDYLLDSYVTIDCTDNFIHSIKIHWSEYYTELFKNISNAVFDSHEIKFSENDLEYVKLDIKNNTNDIINILSNTQVDIKNINIIHIDEKWKRSEWSNKDILNFVLKINSNTYGSLVITEGIFSEEYNKFIFNELGFSKVHNDTYEFNIYQSKEIPDIFIIKPTSMELITSLISISNLVITQHGGLTHIASMYNKKIIDLTYKGHRNFLKKWHPKSINSIQIQVEDFSSTINNVLEFTKK
;
A
#
# COMPACT_ATOMS: atom_id res chain seq x y z
N MET A 1 8.97 4.74 25.45
CA MET A 1 7.65 4.09 25.69
C MET A 1 7.43 2.92 24.76
N LYS A 2 6.51 2.00 25.09
CA LYS A 2 6.20 0.80 24.30
C LYS A 2 4.86 0.96 23.57
N TYR A 3 4.89 0.88 22.28
CA TYR A 3 3.73 1.05 21.41
C TYR A 3 3.39 -0.25 20.69
N VAL A 4 2.10 -0.62 20.68
CA VAL A 4 1.58 -1.70 19.84
C VAL A 4 0.65 -1.11 18.80
N ILE A 5 0.91 -1.38 17.53
CA ILE A 5 0.15 -0.85 16.40
C ILE A 5 -0.53 -1.99 15.65
N PHE A 6 -1.85 -1.99 15.57
CA PHE A 6 -2.62 -2.93 14.77
C PHE A 6 -2.83 -2.40 13.36
N ARG A 7 -2.22 -3.06 12.38
CA ARG A 7 -2.36 -2.76 10.95
C ARG A 7 -2.26 -4.07 10.15
N ASP A 8 -3.32 -4.88 10.16
CA ASP A 8 -3.38 -6.22 9.59
C ASP A 8 -4.20 -6.31 8.29
N ASP A 9 -4.19 -5.26 7.49
CA ASP A 9 -4.81 -5.13 6.18
C ASP A 9 -3.79 -5.24 5.03
N GLY A 10 -3.73 -4.29 4.10
CA GLY A 10 -2.86 -4.37 2.92
C GLY A 10 -1.50 -3.69 3.10
N ILE A 11 -0.59 -3.91 2.12
CA ILE A 11 0.71 -3.24 2.06
C ILE A 11 0.54 -1.73 1.98
N GLY A 12 -0.37 -1.25 1.12
CA GLY A 12 -0.66 0.18 0.97
C GLY A 12 -1.08 0.82 2.28
N ASP A 13 -1.92 0.14 3.04
CA ASP A 13 -2.37 0.58 4.35
C ASP A 13 -1.22 0.68 5.37
N LEU A 14 -0.26 -0.26 5.32
CA LEU A 14 0.94 -0.17 6.15
C LEU A 14 1.79 1.04 5.76
N ILE A 15 2.04 1.26 4.47
CA ILE A 15 2.82 2.40 3.97
C ILE A 15 2.20 3.72 4.41
N ILE A 16 0.88 3.87 4.27
CA ILE A 16 0.13 5.05 4.72
C ILE A 16 0.29 5.29 6.23
N SER A 17 0.56 4.24 7.01
CA SER A 17 0.74 4.33 8.46
C SER A 17 2.16 4.74 8.88
N THR A 18 3.14 4.69 7.99
CA THR A 18 4.55 4.96 8.32
C THR A 18 4.83 6.38 8.82
N PRO A 19 4.13 7.44 8.36
CA PRO A 19 4.29 8.77 8.95
C PRO A 19 3.99 8.78 10.45
N LEU A 20 2.91 8.12 10.90
CA LEU A 20 2.60 8.02 12.33
C LEU A 20 3.73 7.32 13.09
N ILE A 21 4.25 6.21 12.56
CA ILE A 21 5.35 5.45 13.18
C ILE A 21 6.60 6.32 13.29
N ARG A 22 6.95 7.06 12.23
CA ARG A 22 8.07 8.00 12.24
C ARG A 22 7.89 9.12 13.26
N LEU A 23 6.68 9.67 13.36
CA LEU A 23 6.37 10.70 14.34
C LEU A 23 6.53 10.18 15.77
N LEU A 24 6.08 8.97 16.06
CA LEU A 24 6.29 8.35 17.38
C LEU A 24 7.78 8.26 17.71
N LYS A 25 8.63 7.78 16.79
CA LYS A 25 10.09 7.72 16.99
C LYS A 25 10.77 9.09 17.01
N LYS A 26 10.22 10.10 16.35
CA LYS A 26 10.74 11.47 16.37
C LYS A 26 10.55 12.14 17.73
N TYR A 27 9.39 11.95 18.35
CA TYR A 27 9.03 12.60 19.61
C TYR A 27 9.33 11.75 20.86
N ASP A 28 9.41 10.43 20.70
CA ASP A 28 9.89 9.51 21.73
C ASP A 28 11.09 8.72 21.16
N LYS A 29 12.30 9.21 21.46
CA LYS A 29 13.54 8.60 20.93
C LYS A 29 13.76 7.17 21.42
N ASP A 30 13.18 6.81 22.58
CA ASP A 30 13.22 5.48 23.16
C ASP A 30 11.96 4.66 22.78
N ALA A 31 11.21 5.12 21.77
CA ALA A 31 10.02 4.40 21.30
C ALA A 31 10.34 2.99 20.88
N HIS A 32 9.69 2.04 21.52
CA HIS A 32 9.75 0.63 21.15
C HIS A 32 8.42 0.24 20.47
N ILE A 33 8.46 0.04 19.16
CA ILE A 33 7.27 -0.13 18.32
C ILE A 33 7.11 -1.58 17.89
N THR A 34 6.01 -2.20 18.31
CA THR A 34 5.59 -3.54 17.89
C THR A 34 4.41 -3.44 16.93
N LEU A 35 4.56 -3.93 15.70
CA LEU A 35 3.49 -3.98 14.71
C LEU A 35 2.77 -5.33 14.77
N VAL A 36 1.46 -5.31 14.91
CA VAL A 36 0.58 -6.45 14.66
C VAL A 36 0.11 -6.37 13.21
N CYS A 37 0.58 -7.29 12.37
CA CYS A 37 0.31 -7.33 10.94
C CYS A 37 -0.36 -8.64 10.50
N GLY A 38 -0.94 -8.63 9.29
CA GLY A 38 -1.45 -9.82 8.61
C GLY A 38 -0.45 -10.39 7.60
N ASN A 39 -0.78 -11.55 7.01
CA ASN A 39 0.08 -12.19 6.00
C ASN A 39 0.37 -11.26 4.81
N ARG A 40 -0.61 -10.43 4.40
CA ARG A 40 -0.50 -9.57 3.22
C ARG A 40 0.55 -8.48 3.33
N ASN A 41 0.82 -7.99 4.53
CA ASN A 41 1.76 -6.90 4.75
C ASN A 41 2.99 -7.31 5.58
N TYR A 42 3.08 -8.59 5.99
CA TYR A 42 4.18 -9.10 6.81
C TYR A 42 5.55 -8.92 6.14
N LEU A 43 5.66 -9.28 4.87
CA LEU A 43 6.93 -9.13 4.14
C LEU A 43 7.41 -7.68 4.13
N TYR A 44 6.50 -6.74 3.84
CA TYR A 44 6.83 -5.31 3.82
C TYR A 44 7.12 -4.76 5.22
N ALA A 45 6.41 -5.25 6.23
CA ALA A 45 6.70 -4.93 7.64
C ALA A 45 8.11 -5.40 8.05
N SER A 46 8.54 -6.55 7.54
CA SER A 46 9.89 -7.09 7.81
C SER A 46 10.99 -6.17 7.27
N LEU A 47 10.76 -5.49 6.14
CA LEU A 47 11.68 -4.48 5.62
C LEU A 47 11.80 -3.28 6.57
N TYR A 48 10.68 -2.75 7.03
CA TYR A 48 10.69 -1.67 8.01
C TYR A 48 11.33 -2.06 9.34
N LYS A 49 11.20 -3.33 9.74
CA LYS A 49 11.92 -3.83 10.93
C LYS A 49 13.44 -3.88 10.67
N LYS A 50 13.86 -4.35 9.52
CA LYS A 50 15.29 -4.40 9.13
C LYS A 50 15.92 -3.01 9.16
N GLU A 51 15.16 -1.98 8.81
CA GLU A 51 15.60 -0.59 8.84
C GLU A 51 15.43 0.11 10.20
N GLY A 52 15.00 -0.60 11.22
CA GLY A 52 14.85 -0.05 12.58
C GLY A 52 13.62 0.85 12.79
N LEU A 53 12.73 0.96 11.79
CA LEU A 53 11.46 1.69 11.97
C LEU A 53 10.53 0.93 12.93
N LEU A 54 10.56 -0.40 12.90
CA LEU A 54 9.84 -1.30 13.79
C LEU A 54 10.82 -2.11 14.62
N ASP A 55 10.53 -2.30 15.90
CA ASP A 55 11.35 -3.12 16.78
C ASP A 55 10.88 -4.58 16.76
N ASN A 56 9.57 -4.79 16.72
CA ASN A 56 8.98 -6.13 16.66
C ASN A 56 7.81 -6.22 15.68
N ILE A 57 7.57 -7.45 15.21
CA ILE A 57 6.42 -7.80 14.39
C ILE A 57 5.72 -9.01 15.00
N ILE A 58 4.42 -8.91 15.16
CA ILE A 58 3.53 -10.00 15.52
C ILE A 58 2.66 -10.35 14.32
N LEU A 59 2.86 -11.52 13.76
CA LEU A 59 2.02 -12.02 12.68
C LEU A 59 0.69 -12.55 13.25
N LYS A 60 -0.40 -11.91 12.83
CA LYS A 60 -1.75 -12.31 13.21
C LYS A 60 -2.37 -13.20 12.14
N SER A 61 -2.67 -14.44 12.48
CA SER A 61 -3.41 -15.35 11.61
C SER A 61 -4.88 -14.90 11.46
N GLU A 62 -5.46 -15.11 10.28
CA GLU A 62 -6.83 -14.65 9.98
C GLU A 62 -7.89 -15.45 10.77
N ASN A 63 -7.73 -16.76 10.91
CA ASN A 63 -8.71 -17.67 11.51
C ASN A 63 -8.21 -18.22 12.85
N LEU A 64 -8.23 -17.39 13.88
CA LEU A 64 -7.89 -17.82 15.24
C LEU A 64 -9.10 -18.46 15.94
N ASN A 65 -8.97 -19.71 16.39
CA ASN A 65 -9.91 -20.29 17.35
C ASN A 65 -9.78 -19.63 18.72
N ILE A 66 -10.68 -19.92 19.65
CA ILE A 66 -10.73 -19.23 20.96
C ILE A 66 -9.42 -19.35 21.74
N PHE A 67 -8.80 -20.52 21.76
CA PHE A 67 -7.53 -20.74 22.48
C PHE A 67 -6.38 -19.93 21.86
N LYS A 68 -6.31 -19.88 20.53
CA LYS A 68 -5.31 -19.09 19.82
C LYS A 68 -5.56 -17.57 20.03
N LYS A 69 -6.82 -17.13 20.13
CA LYS A 69 -7.14 -15.73 20.48
C LYS A 69 -6.64 -15.38 21.87
N ILE A 70 -6.86 -16.24 22.85
CA ILE A 70 -6.37 -16.05 24.23
C ILE A 70 -4.83 -15.99 24.24
N LYS A 71 -4.14 -16.96 23.61
CA LYS A 71 -2.67 -16.94 23.49
C LYS A 71 -2.18 -15.66 22.82
N PHE A 72 -2.88 -15.19 21.80
CA PHE A 72 -2.53 -13.94 21.09
C PHE A 72 -2.64 -12.70 22.00
N ILE A 73 -3.67 -12.64 22.85
CA ILE A 73 -3.81 -11.58 23.87
C ILE A 73 -2.63 -11.62 24.84
N PHE A 74 -2.28 -12.82 25.37
CA PHE A 74 -1.14 -12.97 26.26
C PHE A 74 0.19 -12.61 25.59
N LEU A 75 0.35 -12.94 24.31
CA LEU A 75 1.51 -12.51 23.53
C LEU A 75 1.61 -10.98 23.46
N ILE A 76 0.52 -10.28 23.17
CA ILE A 76 0.54 -8.81 23.16
C ILE A 76 0.83 -8.25 24.55
N ARG A 77 0.22 -8.80 25.58
CA ARG A 77 0.47 -8.40 27.00
C ARG A 77 1.93 -8.59 27.43
N SER A 78 2.63 -9.58 26.90
CA SER A 78 4.03 -9.82 27.24
C SER A 78 4.96 -8.68 26.81
N PHE A 79 4.56 -7.89 25.78
CA PHE A 79 5.27 -6.67 25.39
C PHE A 79 5.04 -5.50 26.34
N ARG A 80 4.05 -5.59 27.26
CA ARG A 80 3.68 -4.54 28.22
C ARG A 80 3.51 -3.20 27.54
N PRO A 81 2.55 -3.05 26.59
CA PRO A 81 2.38 -1.80 25.86
C PRO A 81 1.91 -0.69 26.78
N ASP A 82 2.56 0.48 26.69
CA ASP A 82 2.04 1.69 27.30
C ASP A 82 0.85 2.21 26.50
N TYR A 83 0.95 2.15 25.16
CA TYR A 83 -0.06 2.66 24.24
C TYR A 83 -0.34 1.68 23.11
N THR A 84 -1.61 1.60 22.72
CA THR A 84 -2.04 0.76 21.60
C THR A 84 -2.77 1.58 20.55
N PHE A 85 -2.44 1.39 19.29
CA PHE A 85 -3.05 2.04 18.14
C PHE A 85 -3.78 1.04 17.26
N ILE A 86 -5.05 1.30 16.97
CA ILE A 86 -5.88 0.48 16.10
C ILE A 86 -6.14 1.27 14.82
N LEU A 87 -5.34 1.02 13.77
CA LEU A 87 -5.35 1.77 12.52
C LEU A 87 -6.22 1.11 11.43
N ASN A 88 -6.95 0.08 11.78
CA ASN A 88 -7.91 -0.58 10.90
C ASN A 88 -9.29 -0.70 11.58
N SER A 89 -10.31 -1.02 10.80
CA SER A 89 -11.69 -1.08 11.27
C SER A 89 -12.18 -2.48 11.68
N LYS A 90 -11.26 -3.41 12.02
CA LYS A 90 -11.63 -4.77 12.43
C LYS A 90 -12.02 -4.79 13.92
N ASN A 91 -13.29 -5.03 14.23
CA ASN A 91 -13.82 -5.03 15.60
C ASN A 91 -12.99 -5.87 16.59
N ILE A 92 -12.47 -7.01 16.14
CA ILE A 92 -11.67 -7.89 16.99
C ILE A 92 -10.35 -7.24 17.46
N ASN A 93 -9.76 -6.34 16.66
CA ASN A 93 -8.52 -5.67 17.03
C ASN A 93 -8.74 -4.67 18.18
N PHE A 94 -9.89 -4.01 18.24
CA PHE A 94 -10.24 -3.17 19.38
C PHE A 94 -10.36 -3.97 20.67
N LEU A 95 -10.93 -5.18 20.59
CA LEU A 95 -10.99 -6.08 21.74
C LEU A 95 -9.58 -6.56 22.18
N TYR A 96 -8.72 -6.94 21.23
CA TYR A 96 -7.35 -7.31 21.52
C TYR A 96 -6.57 -6.17 22.18
N ALA A 97 -6.70 -4.94 21.66
CA ALA A 97 -6.08 -3.77 22.24
C ALA A 97 -6.56 -3.54 23.69
N LYS A 98 -7.87 -3.59 23.94
CA LYS A 98 -8.40 -3.42 25.30
C LYS A 98 -7.91 -4.50 26.26
N LEU A 99 -7.81 -5.74 25.80
CA LEU A 99 -7.34 -6.86 26.59
C LEU A 99 -5.81 -6.95 26.68
N SER A 100 -5.07 -6.14 25.93
CA SER A 100 -3.60 -6.09 25.98
C SER A 100 -3.07 -5.54 27.30
N GLY A 101 -3.89 -4.76 28.02
CA GLY A 101 -3.49 -4.12 29.28
C GLY A 101 -2.70 -2.83 29.07
N SER A 102 -2.77 -2.21 27.90
CA SER A 102 -2.18 -0.88 27.64
C SER A 102 -2.85 0.21 28.50
N LEU A 103 -2.10 1.26 28.81
CA LEU A 103 -2.59 2.41 29.58
C LEU A 103 -3.69 3.14 28.82
N LYS A 104 -3.47 3.37 27.51
CA LYS A 104 -4.45 4.02 26.63
C LYS A 104 -4.51 3.36 25.25
N ASN A 105 -5.69 3.38 24.65
CA ASN A 105 -5.98 2.88 23.31
C ASN A 105 -6.44 4.00 22.40
N PHE A 106 -5.80 4.14 21.26
CA PHE A 106 -6.11 5.14 20.24
C PHE A 106 -6.52 4.44 18.94
N GLY A 107 -7.35 5.07 18.12
CA GLY A 107 -7.67 4.45 16.86
C GLY A 107 -8.63 5.23 15.98
N PHE A 108 -9.07 4.57 14.90
CA PHE A 108 -10.04 5.10 13.98
C PHE A 108 -11.43 4.54 14.22
N LEU A 109 -12.41 5.43 14.35
CA LEU A 109 -13.83 5.09 14.26
C LEU A 109 -14.25 5.24 12.79
N THR A 110 -14.55 4.13 12.12
CA THR A 110 -14.97 4.16 10.72
C THR A 110 -16.48 4.08 10.59
N LEU A 111 -17.05 5.01 9.85
CA LEU A 111 -18.47 5.01 9.46
C LEU A 111 -18.59 4.52 8.02
N ASN A 112 -19.47 3.56 7.76
CA ASN A 112 -19.71 3.03 6.41
C ASN A 112 -21.23 2.89 6.19
N THR A 113 -21.68 3.05 4.95
CA THR A 113 -23.03 2.68 4.55
C THR A 113 -23.11 1.16 4.39
N ALA A 114 -24.00 0.52 5.14
CA ALA A 114 -24.27 -0.91 4.99
C ALA A 114 -25.16 -1.14 3.76
N LYS A 115 -25.22 -2.39 3.26
CA LYS A 115 -26.05 -2.77 2.09
C LYS A 115 -27.52 -2.38 2.20
N ASN A 116 -28.04 -2.23 3.41
CA ASN A 116 -29.41 -1.81 3.70
C ASN A 116 -29.56 -0.29 3.90
N GLY A 117 -28.58 0.50 3.53
CA GLY A 117 -28.54 1.96 3.66
C GLY A 117 -28.30 2.49 5.07
N LYS A 118 -28.22 1.63 6.09
CA LYS A 118 -27.97 2.07 7.48
C LYS A 118 -26.49 2.37 7.69
N ILE A 119 -26.19 3.37 8.53
CA ILE A 119 -24.80 3.68 8.92
C ILE A 119 -24.29 2.60 9.87
N LYS A 120 -23.15 2.01 9.52
CA LYS A 120 -22.44 1.02 10.32
C LYS A 120 -21.18 1.63 10.93
N TYR A 121 -21.06 1.53 12.23
CA TYR A 121 -19.92 1.98 13.02
C TYR A 121 -18.93 0.84 13.26
N ARG A 122 -17.64 1.13 13.17
CA ARG A 122 -16.56 0.22 13.56
C ARG A 122 -15.49 0.98 14.34
N PRO A 123 -15.26 0.70 15.65
CA PRO A 123 -16.00 -0.27 16.47
C PRO A 123 -17.49 0.06 16.63
N ILE A 124 -18.24 -0.89 17.19
CA ILE A 124 -19.68 -0.72 17.43
C ILE A 124 -19.90 0.52 18.29
N LYS A 125 -20.82 1.40 17.87
CA LYS A 125 -21.05 2.74 18.45
C LYS A 125 -21.15 2.77 19.98
N TYR A 126 -21.87 1.82 20.55
CA TYR A 126 -22.18 1.82 21.99
C TYR A 126 -21.02 1.39 22.90
N ILE A 127 -19.97 0.77 22.34
CA ILE A 127 -18.82 0.28 23.12
C ILE A 127 -17.53 1.00 22.75
N LYS A 128 -17.57 1.98 21.83
CA LYS A 128 -16.37 2.66 21.36
C LYS A 128 -15.62 3.36 22.51
N ASP A 129 -16.33 4.05 23.39
CA ASP A 129 -15.74 4.80 24.51
C ASP A 129 -15.20 3.87 25.61
N TYR A 130 -15.66 2.61 25.65
CA TYR A 130 -15.06 1.58 26.49
C TYR A 130 -13.77 1.01 25.88
N LEU A 131 -13.70 0.93 24.55
CA LEU A 131 -12.59 0.32 23.82
C LEU A 131 -11.45 1.29 23.52
N LEU A 132 -11.76 2.58 23.35
CA LEU A 132 -10.83 3.63 22.92
C LEU A 132 -10.86 4.79 23.91
N ASP A 133 -9.68 5.24 24.30
CA ASP A 133 -9.51 6.45 25.14
C ASP A 133 -9.59 7.73 24.29
N SER A 134 -9.18 7.64 23.01
CA SER A 134 -9.37 8.69 22.01
C SER A 134 -9.41 8.10 20.61
N TYR A 135 -10.15 8.75 19.70
CA TYR A 135 -10.28 8.29 18.33
C TYR A 135 -10.50 9.44 17.35
N VAL A 136 -10.18 9.17 16.08
CA VAL A 136 -10.52 10.03 14.96
C VAL A 136 -11.58 9.33 14.11
N THR A 137 -12.60 10.07 13.70
CA THR A 137 -13.69 9.52 12.90
C THR A 137 -13.34 9.60 11.41
N ILE A 138 -13.33 8.44 10.75
CA ILE A 138 -13.22 8.35 9.28
C ILE A 138 -14.61 8.07 8.73
N ASP A 139 -15.23 9.07 8.14
CA ASP A 139 -16.53 8.92 7.51
C ASP A 139 -16.38 8.45 6.06
N CYS A 140 -16.83 7.24 5.79
CA CYS A 140 -16.86 6.60 4.48
C CYS A 140 -18.33 6.37 4.01
N THR A 141 -19.31 7.10 4.55
CA THR A 141 -20.68 7.03 4.08
C THR A 141 -20.81 7.72 2.71
N ASP A 142 -21.76 7.27 1.90
CA ASP A 142 -21.93 7.80 0.54
C ASP A 142 -22.22 9.31 0.53
N ASN A 143 -22.98 9.81 1.48
CA ASN A 143 -23.29 11.23 1.61
C ASN A 143 -22.06 12.09 1.90
N PHE A 144 -21.14 11.57 2.71
CA PHE A 144 -19.93 12.30 3.10
C PHE A 144 -18.82 12.22 2.05
N ILE A 145 -18.76 11.12 1.30
CA ILE A 145 -17.78 10.92 0.22
C ILE A 145 -17.88 12.01 -0.86
N HIS A 146 -19.10 12.53 -1.10
CA HIS A 146 -19.33 13.59 -2.07
C HIS A 146 -19.03 15.00 -1.54
N SER A 147 -19.06 15.23 -0.23
CA SER A 147 -19.02 16.55 0.37
C SER A 147 -17.63 17.01 0.84
N ILE A 148 -16.73 16.11 1.24
CA ILE A 148 -15.46 16.48 1.86
C ILE A 148 -14.28 15.70 1.24
N LYS A 149 -13.31 16.48 0.71
CA LYS A 149 -12.04 15.97 0.17
C LYS A 149 -10.98 15.84 1.28
N ILE A 150 -11.27 15.09 2.34
CA ILE A 150 -10.27 14.84 3.40
C ILE A 150 -9.35 13.72 2.92
N HIS A 151 -8.06 14.01 2.85
CA HIS A 151 -7.00 13.04 2.54
C HIS A 151 -6.62 12.22 3.79
N TRP A 152 -6.16 10.99 3.62
CA TRP A 152 -5.75 10.12 4.71
C TRP A 152 -4.71 10.78 5.66
N SER A 153 -3.83 11.63 5.15
CA SER A 153 -2.82 12.32 5.95
C SER A 153 -3.41 13.20 7.04
N GLU A 154 -4.59 13.78 6.79
CA GLU A 154 -5.27 14.63 7.78
C GLU A 154 -5.79 13.80 8.96
N TYR A 155 -6.30 12.60 8.71
CA TYR A 155 -6.72 11.68 9.78
C TYR A 155 -5.54 11.26 10.67
N TYR A 156 -4.37 10.99 10.08
CA TYR A 156 -3.17 10.64 10.85
C TYR A 156 -2.64 11.83 11.62
N THR A 157 -2.68 13.04 11.05
CA THR A 157 -2.33 14.28 11.76
C THR A 157 -3.23 14.49 12.97
N GLU A 158 -4.55 14.35 12.80
CA GLU A 158 -5.50 14.51 13.89
C GLU A 158 -5.30 13.42 14.96
N LEU A 159 -5.13 12.17 14.55
CA LEU A 159 -4.83 11.08 15.47
C LEU A 159 -3.54 11.37 16.26
N PHE A 160 -2.49 11.85 15.60
CA PHE A 160 -1.24 12.19 16.27
C PHE A 160 -1.39 13.37 17.23
N LYS A 161 -2.17 14.39 16.91
CA LYS A 161 -2.49 15.49 17.85
C LYS A 161 -3.16 14.97 19.10
N ASN A 162 -4.15 14.07 18.95
CA ASN A 162 -4.82 13.46 20.10
C ASN A 162 -3.84 12.67 20.99
N ILE A 163 -2.88 11.98 20.36
CA ILE A 163 -1.81 11.25 21.07
C ILE A 163 -0.88 12.23 21.77
N SER A 164 -0.42 13.27 21.07
CA SER A 164 0.55 14.21 21.61
C SER A 164 0.07 14.88 22.90
N ASN A 165 -1.19 15.29 22.92
CA ASN A 165 -1.82 15.86 24.11
C ASN A 165 -1.92 14.87 25.27
N ALA A 166 -2.05 13.57 24.96
CA ALA A 166 -2.24 12.52 25.95
C ALA A 166 -0.93 11.89 26.47
N VAL A 167 0.15 11.99 25.70
CA VAL A 167 1.39 11.21 25.90
C VAL A 167 2.60 12.09 26.17
N PHE A 168 2.72 13.25 25.51
CA PHE A 168 3.94 14.06 25.55
C PHE A 168 3.83 15.34 26.40
N ASP A 169 2.69 15.59 27.06
CA ASP A 169 2.41 16.82 27.84
C ASP A 169 2.77 18.12 27.09
N SER A 170 2.89 18.08 25.78
CA SER A 170 3.32 19.20 24.96
C SER A 170 2.14 19.79 24.20
N HIS A 171 1.75 21.01 24.55
CA HIS A 171 0.66 21.73 23.92
C HIS A 171 0.96 22.23 22.50
N GLU A 172 2.22 22.15 22.02
CA GLU A 172 2.62 22.64 20.71
C GLU A 172 3.54 21.68 19.94
N ILE A 173 3.00 20.55 19.50
CA ILE A 173 3.72 19.78 18.49
C ILE A 173 3.44 20.40 17.11
N LYS A 174 4.47 20.99 16.51
CA LYS A 174 4.43 21.50 15.14
C LYS A 174 4.85 20.39 14.18
N PHE A 175 3.98 20.05 13.24
CA PHE A 175 4.35 19.16 12.13
C PHE A 175 4.62 19.99 10.88
N SER A 176 5.60 19.55 10.12
CA SER A 176 5.80 19.97 8.74
C SER A 176 5.06 19.02 7.78
N GLU A 177 4.83 19.45 6.55
CA GLU A 177 4.30 18.54 5.51
C GLU A 177 5.19 17.31 5.29
N ASN A 178 6.52 17.49 5.43
CA ASN A 178 7.50 16.40 5.32
C ASN A 178 7.31 15.33 6.40
N ASP A 179 6.77 15.68 7.56
CA ASP A 179 6.46 14.69 8.60
C ASP A 179 5.36 13.71 8.21
N LEU A 180 4.56 14.06 7.20
CA LEU A 180 3.46 13.23 6.67
C LEU A 180 3.84 12.48 5.38
N GLU A 181 5.08 12.59 4.92
CA GLU A 181 5.55 11.76 3.81
C GLU A 181 5.73 10.29 4.24
N TYR A 182 5.59 9.39 3.28
CA TYR A 182 5.90 7.97 3.52
C TYR A 182 7.36 7.78 3.90
N VAL A 183 7.63 6.84 4.80
CA VAL A 183 9.00 6.46 5.13
C VAL A 183 9.57 5.61 4.00
N LYS A 184 10.60 6.12 3.35
CA LYS A 184 11.32 5.40 2.28
C LYS A 184 12.15 4.27 2.88
N LEU A 185 12.18 3.14 2.19
CA LEU A 185 13.11 2.05 2.48
C LEU A 185 14.48 2.35 1.87
N ASP A 186 15.55 2.02 2.58
CA ASP A 186 16.91 2.05 2.02
C ASP A 186 17.17 0.77 1.21
N ILE A 187 16.89 0.87 -0.09
CA ILE A 187 17.03 -0.23 -1.06
C ILE A 187 18.22 -0.06 -2.00
N LYS A 188 19.21 0.78 -1.65
CA LYS A 188 20.33 1.11 -2.56
C LYS A 188 21.06 -0.12 -3.08
N ASN A 189 21.37 -1.07 -2.21
CA ASN A 189 22.07 -2.29 -2.63
C ASN A 189 21.22 -3.09 -3.61
N ASN A 190 19.98 -3.38 -3.28
CA ASN A 190 19.06 -4.09 -4.18
C ASN A 190 18.83 -3.36 -5.50
N THR A 191 18.80 -2.01 -5.47
CA THR A 191 18.68 -1.19 -6.68
C THR A 191 19.91 -1.32 -7.57
N ASN A 192 21.11 -1.32 -7.00
CA ASN A 192 22.35 -1.52 -7.75
C ASN A 192 22.41 -2.93 -8.36
N ASP A 193 22.00 -3.95 -7.62
CA ASP A 193 21.93 -5.33 -8.13
C ASP A 193 20.96 -5.42 -9.32
N ILE A 194 19.78 -4.81 -9.23
CA ILE A 194 18.82 -4.74 -10.34
C ILE A 194 19.42 -4.02 -11.55
N ILE A 195 20.04 -2.86 -11.35
CA ILE A 195 20.69 -2.11 -12.43
C ILE A 195 21.75 -2.97 -13.11
N ASN A 196 22.58 -3.66 -12.35
CA ASN A 196 23.61 -4.55 -12.89
C ASN A 196 22.99 -5.70 -13.70
N ILE A 197 21.93 -6.33 -13.20
CA ILE A 197 21.23 -7.40 -13.92
C ILE A 197 20.61 -6.86 -15.21
N LEU A 198 19.89 -5.74 -15.14
CA LEU A 198 19.24 -5.15 -16.31
C LEU A 198 20.25 -4.63 -17.34
N SER A 199 21.44 -4.17 -16.92
CA SER A 199 22.52 -3.75 -17.82
C SER A 199 23.03 -4.87 -18.75
N ASN A 200 22.83 -6.11 -18.34
CA ASN A 200 23.19 -7.30 -19.15
C ASN A 200 22.03 -7.75 -20.05
N THR A 201 20.96 -6.96 -20.15
CA THR A 201 19.82 -7.19 -21.02
C THR A 201 19.63 -6.01 -21.97
N GLN A 202 18.62 -6.08 -22.82
CA GLN A 202 18.26 -4.96 -23.72
C GLN A 202 17.31 -3.93 -23.09
N VAL A 203 17.07 -3.99 -21.77
CA VAL A 203 16.22 -3.03 -21.07
C VAL A 203 16.88 -1.65 -21.06
N ASP A 204 16.16 -0.63 -21.51
CA ASP A 204 16.58 0.76 -21.36
C ASP A 204 16.39 1.20 -19.89
N ILE A 205 17.45 1.05 -19.09
CA ILE A 205 17.42 1.34 -17.64
C ILE A 205 17.09 2.80 -17.34
N LYS A 206 17.39 3.72 -18.26
CA LYS A 206 17.11 5.15 -18.07
C LYS A 206 15.64 5.48 -18.25
N ASN A 207 14.90 4.64 -18.98
CA ASN A 207 13.51 4.89 -19.34
C ASN A 207 12.65 3.65 -19.14
N ILE A 208 12.50 3.22 -17.89
CA ILE A 208 11.64 2.08 -17.52
C ILE A 208 10.22 2.58 -17.22
N ASN A 209 9.24 2.04 -17.92
CA ASN A 209 7.83 2.23 -17.64
C ASN A 209 7.23 0.90 -17.16
N ILE A 210 6.48 0.92 -16.07
CA ILE A 210 5.94 -0.30 -15.45
C ILE A 210 4.42 -0.34 -15.64
N ILE A 211 3.92 -1.49 -16.09
CA ILE A 211 2.51 -1.86 -15.94
C ILE A 211 2.44 -3.05 -14.97
N HIS A 212 1.78 -2.86 -13.83
CA HIS A 212 1.53 -3.96 -12.90
C HIS A 212 0.16 -4.56 -13.13
N ILE A 213 0.13 -5.83 -13.50
CA ILE A 213 -1.10 -6.59 -13.73
C ILE A 213 -1.31 -7.52 -12.54
N ASP A 214 -2.39 -7.30 -11.79
CA ASP A 214 -2.80 -8.12 -10.64
C ASP A 214 -4.24 -8.62 -10.79
N GLU A 215 -4.72 -9.38 -9.82
CA GLU A 215 -6.08 -9.94 -9.81
C GLU A 215 -7.19 -8.89 -9.85
N LYS A 216 -6.89 -7.64 -9.53
CA LYS A 216 -7.89 -6.55 -9.54
C LYS A 216 -8.29 -6.15 -10.94
N TRP A 217 -7.47 -6.45 -11.95
CA TRP A 217 -7.80 -6.19 -13.35
C TRP A 217 -9.08 -6.91 -13.80
N LYS A 218 -9.45 -8.04 -13.14
CA LYS A 218 -10.76 -8.71 -13.34
C LYS A 218 -11.96 -7.80 -13.06
N ARG A 219 -11.76 -6.76 -12.24
CA ARG A 219 -12.81 -5.80 -11.87
C ARG A 219 -13.03 -4.73 -12.93
N SER A 220 -12.15 -4.61 -13.90
CA SER A 220 -12.31 -3.68 -15.02
C SER A 220 -13.31 -4.21 -16.07
N GLU A 221 -13.67 -5.50 -16.00
CA GLU A 221 -14.48 -6.19 -17.00
C GLU A 221 -13.83 -6.22 -18.39
N TRP A 222 -12.53 -5.90 -18.48
CA TRP A 222 -11.77 -5.94 -19.72
C TRP A 222 -11.43 -7.39 -20.08
N SER A 223 -11.54 -7.70 -21.38
CA SER A 223 -11.07 -8.98 -21.93
C SER A 223 -9.54 -9.04 -21.94
N ASN A 224 -9.01 -10.25 -22.10
CA ASN A 224 -7.56 -10.43 -22.28
C ASN A 224 -7.03 -9.63 -23.49
N LYS A 225 -7.83 -9.50 -24.57
CA LYS A 225 -7.49 -8.68 -25.74
C LYS A 225 -7.44 -7.19 -25.41
N ASP A 226 -8.36 -6.69 -24.58
CA ASP A 226 -8.33 -5.29 -24.15
C ASP A 226 -7.08 -4.99 -23.34
N ILE A 227 -6.69 -5.90 -22.44
CA ILE A 227 -5.46 -5.74 -21.64
C ILE A 227 -4.22 -5.78 -22.54
N LEU A 228 -4.15 -6.69 -23.51
CA LEU A 228 -3.07 -6.72 -24.50
C LEU A 228 -3.03 -5.42 -25.32
N ASN A 229 -4.16 -4.96 -25.83
CA ASN A 229 -4.25 -3.71 -26.57
C ASN A 229 -3.85 -2.50 -25.72
N PHE A 230 -4.18 -2.52 -24.42
CA PHE A 230 -3.73 -1.51 -23.46
C PHE A 230 -2.20 -1.48 -23.38
N VAL A 231 -1.56 -2.63 -23.18
CA VAL A 231 -0.10 -2.77 -23.13
C VAL A 231 0.54 -2.23 -24.41
N LEU A 232 0.05 -2.65 -25.58
CA LEU A 232 0.57 -2.23 -26.88
C LEU A 232 0.44 -0.73 -27.11
N LYS A 233 -0.70 -0.15 -26.76
CA LYS A 233 -0.92 1.31 -26.87
C LYS A 233 -0.04 2.12 -25.92
N ILE A 234 0.20 1.63 -24.69
CA ILE A 234 1.12 2.28 -23.78
C ILE A 234 2.54 2.21 -24.35
N ASN A 235 2.99 1.04 -24.81
CA ASN A 235 4.32 0.88 -25.41
C ASN A 235 4.55 1.84 -26.57
N SER A 236 3.59 1.94 -27.50
CA SER A 236 3.71 2.83 -28.67
C SER A 236 3.65 4.33 -28.35
N ASN A 237 3.25 4.72 -27.14
CA ASN A 237 3.12 6.13 -26.71
C ASN A 237 4.05 6.50 -25.54
N THR A 238 4.88 5.59 -25.07
CA THR A 238 5.93 5.86 -24.08
C THR A 238 7.31 5.61 -24.69
N TYR A 239 8.29 6.37 -24.21
CA TYR A 239 9.67 6.15 -24.62
C TYR A 239 10.37 5.17 -23.68
N GLY A 240 11.25 4.32 -24.22
CA GLY A 240 12.04 3.36 -23.45
C GLY A 240 11.39 1.99 -23.31
N SER A 241 11.83 1.23 -22.33
CA SER A 241 11.34 -0.12 -22.10
C SER A 241 10.05 -0.16 -21.32
N LEU A 242 9.09 -0.96 -21.78
CA LEU A 242 7.87 -1.28 -21.06
C LEU A 242 8.03 -2.59 -20.29
N VAL A 243 7.99 -2.51 -18.99
CA VAL A 243 8.12 -3.66 -18.09
C VAL A 243 6.76 -4.03 -17.53
N ILE A 244 6.33 -5.26 -17.79
CA ILE A 244 5.13 -5.84 -17.19
C ILE A 244 5.57 -6.59 -15.93
N THR A 245 4.97 -6.26 -14.79
CA THR A 245 5.11 -7.03 -13.55
C THR A 245 3.77 -7.67 -13.19
N GLU A 246 3.79 -8.79 -12.48
CA GLU A 246 2.58 -9.55 -12.19
C GLU A 246 2.31 -9.68 -10.70
N GLY A 247 1.02 -9.68 -10.35
CA GLY A 247 0.55 -10.06 -9.03
C GLY A 247 0.44 -11.59 -8.88
N ILE A 248 0.31 -12.06 -7.65
CA ILE A 248 0.30 -13.50 -7.31
C ILE A 248 -0.80 -14.28 -8.03
N PHE A 249 -1.92 -13.63 -8.38
CA PHE A 249 -3.11 -14.27 -8.97
C PHE A 249 -3.41 -13.80 -10.41
N SER A 250 -2.40 -13.34 -11.14
CA SER A 250 -2.56 -12.78 -12.49
C SER A 250 -2.18 -13.74 -13.63
N GLU A 251 -1.97 -15.03 -13.33
CA GLU A 251 -1.46 -16.02 -14.29
C GLU A 251 -2.24 -16.08 -15.60
N GLU A 252 -3.57 -15.92 -15.57
CA GLU A 252 -4.42 -16.01 -16.76
C GLU A 252 -4.10 -14.92 -17.78
N TYR A 253 -4.02 -13.66 -17.34
CA TYR A 253 -3.69 -12.51 -18.20
C TYR A 253 -2.28 -12.60 -18.73
N ASN A 254 -1.35 -12.97 -17.87
CA ASN A 254 0.05 -13.04 -18.22
C ASN A 254 0.33 -14.19 -19.19
N LYS A 255 -0.32 -15.34 -19.05
CA LYS A 255 -0.24 -16.43 -20.04
C LYS A 255 -0.72 -15.98 -21.40
N PHE A 256 -1.83 -15.23 -21.46
CA PHE A 256 -2.35 -14.71 -22.72
C PHE A 256 -1.36 -13.77 -23.38
N ILE A 257 -0.89 -12.74 -22.64
CA ILE A 257 0.08 -11.76 -23.13
C ILE A 257 1.39 -12.47 -23.53
N PHE A 258 1.84 -13.43 -22.73
CA PHE A 258 3.04 -14.21 -22.98
C PHE A 258 2.98 -14.99 -24.29
N ASN A 259 1.86 -15.60 -24.58
CA ASN A 259 1.65 -16.36 -25.81
C ASN A 259 1.53 -15.44 -27.04
N GLU A 260 0.74 -14.37 -26.95
CA GLU A 260 0.50 -13.45 -28.07
C GLU A 260 1.77 -12.68 -28.50
N LEU A 261 2.64 -12.33 -27.56
CA LEU A 261 3.86 -11.58 -27.83
C LEU A 261 5.14 -12.43 -27.88
N GLY A 262 5.02 -13.75 -27.79
CA GLY A 262 6.10 -14.72 -28.03
C GLY A 262 7.33 -14.47 -27.13
N PHE A 263 7.17 -14.36 -25.83
CA PHE A 263 8.29 -14.06 -24.93
C PHE A 263 9.33 -15.18 -24.86
N SER A 264 10.59 -14.80 -24.87
CA SER A 264 11.72 -15.68 -24.59
C SER A 264 12.48 -15.22 -23.34
N LYS A 265 13.00 -16.16 -22.58
CA LYS A 265 13.80 -15.87 -21.40
C LYS A 265 15.16 -15.32 -21.82
N VAL A 266 15.48 -14.12 -21.37
CA VAL A 266 16.74 -13.44 -21.70
C VAL A 266 17.73 -13.39 -20.55
N HIS A 267 17.25 -13.62 -19.32
CA HIS A 267 18.12 -13.71 -18.15
C HIS A 267 17.62 -14.84 -17.24
N ASN A 268 18.53 -15.72 -16.88
CA ASN A 268 18.28 -16.85 -15.99
C ASN A 268 19.35 -16.86 -14.92
N ASP A 269 19.15 -16.09 -13.88
CA ASP A 269 20.05 -16.13 -12.75
C ASP A 269 19.48 -16.97 -11.61
N THR A 270 20.36 -17.53 -10.81
CA THR A 270 20.10 -18.21 -9.55
C THR A 270 19.47 -17.28 -8.51
N TYR A 271 19.44 -15.98 -8.78
CA TYR A 271 18.88 -14.93 -7.92
C TYR A 271 17.51 -14.48 -8.43
N GLU A 272 16.45 -14.84 -7.75
CA GLU A 272 15.16 -14.17 -7.57
C GLU A 272 14.50 -13.39 -8.77
N PHE A 273 15.14 -13.27 -9.95
CA PHE A 273 14.63 -12.59 -11.13
C PHE A 273 14.51 -13.50 -12.36
N ASN A 274 13.33 -13.52 -12.95
CA ASN A 274 13.18 -14.01 -14.31
C ASN A 274 12.82 -12.83 -15.22
N ILE A 275 13.63 -12.63 -16.26
CA ILE A 275 13.39 -11.58 -17.26
C ILE A 275 13.09 -12.28 -18.59
N TYR A 276 11.99 -11.87 -19.18
CA TYR A 276 11.56 -12.34 -20.49
C TYR A 276 11.39 -11.14 -21.41
N GLN A 277 11.85 -11.25 -22.64
CA GLN A 277 11.71 -10.24 -23.68
C GLN A 277 10.75 -10.74 -24.76
N SER A 278 9.87 -9.86 -25.23
CA SER A 278 9.01 -10.16 -26.36
C SER A 278 9.83 -10.32 -27.66
N LYS A 279 9.50 -11.33 -28.45
CA LYS A 279 10.09 -11.53 -29.79
C LYS A 279 9.45 -10.61 -30.83
N GLU A 280 8.18 -10.31 -30.65
CA GLU A 280 7.40 -9.47 -31.58
C GLU A 280 7.69 -7.97 -31.34
N ILE A 281 7.89 -7.55 -30.09
CA ILE A 281 8.14 -6.16 -29.71
C ILE A 281 9.28 -6.09 -28.71
N PRO A 282 10.52 -5.88 -29.17
CA PRO A 282 11.73 -5.98 -28.32
C PRO A 282 11.77 -5.06 -27.11
N ASP A 283 11.00 -3.97 -27.10
CA ASP A 283 10.95 -3.02 -26.00
C ASP A 283 10.00 -3.45 -24.85
N ILE A 284 9.30 -4.58 -25.02
CA ILE A 284 8.39 -5.12 -24.00
C ILE A 284 9.05 -6.28 -23.25
N PHE A 285 9.10 -6.14 -21.93
CA PHE A 285 9.68 -7.13 -21.02
C PHE A 285 8.64 -7.59 -19.99
N ILE A 286 8.76 -8.84 -19.56
CA ILE A 286 8.11 -9.33 -18.34
C ILE A 286 9.21 -9.56 -17.31
N ILE A 287 9.10 -8.90 -16.16
CA ILE A 287 9.98 -9.11 -15.02
C ILE A 287 9.16 -9.69 -13.88
N LYS A 288 9.56 -10.88 -13.41
CA LYS A 288 8.92 -11.59 -12.30
C LYS A 288 9.78 -11.47 -11.04
N PRO A 289 9.60 -10.42 -10.24
CA PRO A 289 10.29 -10.28 -8.97
C PRO A 289 9.71 -11.27 -7.96
N THR A 290 10.58 -11.92 -7.20
CA THR A 290 10.17 -12.93 -6.20
C THR A 290 10.08 -12.35 -4.80
N SER A 291 10.55 -11.11 -4.58
CA SER A 291 10.50 -10.45 -3.30
C SER A 291 9.93 -9.02 -3.36
N MET A 292 9.51 -8.53 -2.21
CA MET A 292 9.01 -7.15 -2.08
C MET A 292 10.13 -6.10 -2.22
N GLU A 293 11.35 -6.45 -1.84
CA GLU A 293 12.52 -5.60 -2.05
C GLU A 293 12.75 -5.35 -3.53
N LEU A 294 12.68 -6.41 -4.32
CA LEU A 294 12.95 -6.35 -5.75
C LEU A 294 11.92 -5.55 -6.52
N ILE A 295 10.62 -5.76 -6.25
CA ILE A 295 9.57 -4.94 -6.89
C ILE A 295 9.68 -3.47 -6.45
N THR A 296 10.02 -3.21 -5.19
CA THR A 296 10.24 -1.86 -4.67
C THR A 296 11.44 -1.19 -5.35
N SER A 297 12.54 -1.91 -5.52
CA SER A 297 13.74 -1.43 -6.21
C SER A 297 13.47 -1.16 -7.69
N LEU A 298 12.76 -2.05 -8.37
CA LEU A 298 12.36 -1.85 -9.77
C LEU A 298 11.49 -0.59 -9.93
N ILE A 299 10.51 -0.41 -9.04
CA ILE A 299 9.68 0.81 -9.01
C ILE A 299 10.55 2.04 -8.74
N SER A 300 11.55 1.95 -7.86
CA SER A 300 12.40 3.09 -7.50
C SER A 300 13.23 3.63 -8.67
N ILE A 301 13.54 2.83 -9.68
CA ILE A 301 14.26 3.23 -10.90
C ILE A 301 13.35 3.52 -12.09
N SER A 302 12.06 3.24 -11.99
CA SER A 302 11.11 3.49 -13.10
C SER A 302 10.77 4.96 -13.25
N ASN A 303 10.30 5.34 -14.44
CA ASN A 303 9.81 6.68 -14.76
C ASN A 303 8.29 6.78 -14.57
N LEU A 304 7.58 5.75 -14.99
CA LEU A 304 6.12 5.67 -14.93
C LEU A 304 5.69 4.34 -14.30
N VAL A 305 4.67 4.40 -13.46
CA VAL A 305 4.02 3.20 -12.91
C VAL A 305 2.52 3.28 -13.16
N ILE A 306 2.00 2.30 -13.88
CA ILE A 306 0.58 2.12 -14.15
C ILE A 306 0.12 0.89 -13.37
N THR A 307 -0.82 1.07 -12.47
CA THR A 307 -1.31 -0.02 -11.61
C THR A 307 -2.74 0.22 -11.18
N GLN A 308 -3.45 -0.84 -10.84
CA GLN A 308 -4.70 -0.67 -10.10
C GLN A 308 -4.42 -0.32 -8.64
N HIS A 309 -5.29 0.54 -8.08
CA HIS A 309 -5.12 1.08 -6.73
C HIS A 309 -4.76 0.01 -5.69
N GLY A 310 -3.63 0.21 -5.00
CA GLY A 310 -3.14 -0.76 -4.04
C GLY A 310 -1.75 -0.45 -3.49
N GLY A 311 -1.06 -1.48 -2.99
CA GLY A 311 0.26 -1.34 -2.38
C GLY A 311 1.29 -0.69 -3.30
N LEU A 312 1.33 -1.07 -4.58
CA LEU A 312 2.31 -0.54 -5.54
C LEU A 312 2.10 0.93 -5.85
N THR A 313 0.86 1.42 -5.85
CA THR A 313 0.56 2.86 -5.97
C THR A 313 1.27 3.66 -4.87
N HIS A 314 1.23 3.17 -3.64
CA HIS A 314 1.87 3.82 -2.50
C HIS A 314 3.41 3.65 -2.52
N ILE A 315 3.91 2.50 -2.98
CA ILE A 315 5.36 2.31 -3.20
C ILE A 315 5.87 3.29 -4.25
N ALA A 316 5.20 3.42 -5.38
CA ALA A 316 5.57 4.37 -6.42
C ALA A 316 5.55 5.83 -5.93
N SER A 317 4.54 6.18 -5.12
CA SER A 317 4.45 7.50 -4.49
C SER A 317 5.60 7.77 -3.52
N MET A 318 6.02 6.76 -2.75
CA MET A 318 7.16 6.86 -1.84
C MET A 318 8.46 7.29 -2.55
N TYR A 319 8.64 6.86 -3.80
CA TYR A 319 9.80 7.22 -4.63
C TYR A 319 9.53 8.35 -5.62
N ASN A 320 8.43 9.11 -5.44
CA ASN A 320 8.05 10.26 -6.28
C ASN A 320 7.95 9.93 -7.77
N LYS A 321 7.44 8.74 -8.10
CA LYS A 321 7.29 8.32 -9.50
C LYS A 321 6.06 8.96 -10.13
N LYS A 322 6.06 9.06 -11.46
CA LYS A 322 4.84 9.35 -12.23
C LYS A 322 3.90 8.16 -12.12
N ILE A 323 2.65 8.40 -11.67
CA ILE A 323 1.72 7.31 -11.31
C ILE A 323 0.40 7.48 -12.05
N ILE A 324 -0.04 6.42 -12.70
CA ILE A 324 -1.41 6.26 -13.15
C ILE A 324 -2.08 5.20 -12.28
N ASP A 325 -2.94 5.68 -11.38
CA ASP A 325 -3.68 4.88 -10.41
C ASP A 325 -5.06 4.54 -10.98
N LEU A 326 -5.22 3.32 -11.50
CA LEU A 326 -6.46 2.85 -12.08
C LEU A 326 -7.44 2.41 -10.99
N THR A 327 -8.66 2.94 -11.02
CA THR A 327 -9.73 2.59 -10.09
C THR A 327 -10.94 2.06 -10.84
N TYR A 328 -11.71 1.18 -10.24
CA TYR A 328 -12.89 0.60 -10.86
C TYR A 328 -14.18 1.28 -10.41
N LYS A 329 -15.22 1.13 -11.23
CA LYS A 329 -16.55 1.70 -10.99
C LYS A 329 -17.10 1.29 -9.62
N GLY A 330 -17.63 2.25 -8.88
CA GLY A 330 -18.18 2.06 -7.53
C GLY A 330 -17.21 2.23 -6.36
N HIS A 331 -15.90 2.30 -6.61
CA HIS A 331 -14.89 2.53 -5.55
C HIS A 331 -14.13 3.85 -5.65
N ARG A 332 -14.29 4.60 -6.75
CA ARG A 332 -13.55 5.85 -7.00
C ARG A 332 -13.64 6.84 -5.84
N ASN A 333 -14.84 7.09 -5.32
CA ASN A 333 -15.02 8.10 -4.26
C ASN A 333 -14.35 7.68 -2.96
N PHE A 334 -14.45 6.40 -2.59
CA PHE A 334 -13.74 5.85 -1.43
C PHE A 334 -12.23 5.96 -1.63
N LEU A 335 -11.72 5.56 -2.80
CA LEU A 335 -10.29 5.53 -3.09
C LEU A 335 -9.65 6.92 -3.22
N LYS A 336 -10.43 7.99 -3.49
CA LYS A 336 -9.93 9.37 -3.45
C LYS A 336 -9.31 9.76 -2.11
N LYS A 337 -9.80 9.23 -0.99
CA LYS A 337 -9.25 9.48 0.33
C LYS A 337 -7.88 8.83 0.53
N TRP A 338 -7.61 7.75 -0.20
CA TRP A 338 -6.38 6.96 -0.12
C TRP A 338 -5.44 7.19 -1.29
N HIS A 339 -5.76 8.17 -2.14
CA HIS A 339 -4.90 8.55 -3.26
C HIS A 339 -3.50 8.97 -2.75
N PRO A 340 -2.40 8.55 -3.41
CA PRO A 340 -1.08 8.99 -3.02
C PRO A 340 -0.94 10.50 -3.12
N LYS A 341 -0.30 11.12 -2.12
CA LYS A 341 -0.02 12.56 -2.10
C LYS A 341 1.22 12.86 -2.96
N SER A 342 1.13 12.58 -4.25
CA SER A 342 2.21 12.86 -5.20
C SER A 342 1.73 13.86 -6.24
N ILE A 343 2.54 14.86 -6.52
CA ILE A 343 2.28 15.86 -7.56
C ILE A 343 2.18 15.20 -8.95
N ASN A 344 2.89 14.10 -9.13
CA ASN A 344 2.99 13.36 -10.39
C ASN A 344 2.03 12.16 -10.46
N SER A 345 0.88 12.23 -9.79
CA SER A 345 -0.07 11.11 -9.80
C SER A 345 -1.44 11.53 -10.31
N ILE A 346 -2.07 10.66 -11.09
CA ILE A 346 -3.45 10.79 -11.52
C ILE A 346 -4.23 9.53 -11.18
N GLN A 347 -5.47 9.71 -10.74
CA GLN A 347 -6.39 8.61 -10.53
C GLN A 347 -7.41 8.58 -11.67
N ILE A 348 -7.41 7.49 -12.44
CA ILE A 348 -8.31 7.30 -13.59
C ILE A 348 -9.30 6.18 -13.26
N GLN A 349 -10.59 6.49 -13.36
CA GLN A 349 -11.62 5.46 -13.25
C GLN A 349 -11.64 4.63 -14.53
N VAL A 350 -11.52 3.32 -14.38
CA VAL A 350 -11.71 2.39 -15.48
C VAL A 350 -13.20 2.35 -15.83
N GLU A 351 -13.49 2.77 -17.05
CA GLU A 351 -14.80 2.77 -17.69
C GLU A 351 -14.75 1.85 -18.90
N ASP A 352 -15.28 2.28 -20.04
CA ASP A 352 -15.00 1.57 -21.28
C ASP A 352 -13.51 1.69 -21.66
N PHE A 353 -13.03 0.75 -22.49
CA PHE A 353 -11.62 0.67 -22.86
C PHE A 353 -11.13 1.97 -23.55
N SER A 354 -11.91 2.50 -24.50
CA SER A 354 -11.50 3.64 -25.32
C SER A 354 -11.35 4.90 -24.52
N SER A 355 -12.31 5.20 -23.62
CA SER A 355 -12.26 6.36 -22.72
C SER A 355 -11.09 6.24 -21.76
N THR A 356 -10.90 5.08 -21.15
CA THR A 356 -9.83 4.87 -20.19
C THR A 356 -8.46 5.03 -20.83
N ILE A 357 -8.22 4.41 -21.99
CA ILE A 357 -6.91 4.50 -22.65
C ILE A 357 -6.59 5.92 -23.09
N ASN A 358 -7.56 6.68 -23.59
CA ASN A 358 -7.34 8.06 -23.98
C ASN A 358 -6.89 8.94 -22.80
N ASN A 359 -7.54 8.79 -21.64
CA ASN A 359 -7.16 9.50 -20.42
C ASN A 359 -5.75 9.12 -19.95
N VAL A 360 -5.39 7.83 -20.06
CA VAL A 360 -4.04 7.35 -19.73
C VAL A 360 -3.00 7.96 -20.68
N LEU A 361 -3.25 7.91 -21.99
CA LEU A 361 -2.33 8.45 -23.00
C LEU A 361 -2.17 9.95 -22.91
N GLU A 362 -3.20 10.69 -22.56
CA GLU A 362 -3.09 12.13 -22.33
C GLU A 362 -2.12 12.44 -21.17
N PHE A 363 -2.19 11.68 -20.11
CA PHE A 363 -1.28 11.85 -18.97
C PHE A 363 0.14 11.39 -19.27
N THR A 364 0.34 10.36 -20.10
CA THR A 364 1.70 9.89 -20.45
C THR A 364 2.48 10.90 -21.28
N LYS A 365 1.82 11.74 -22.09
CA LYS A 365 2.44 12.77 -22.93
C LYS A 365 2.93 14.01 -22.17
N LYS A 366 2.44 14.26 -20.97
CA LYS A 366 2.86 15.36 -20.08
C LYS A 366 4.04 14.95 -19.22
#